data_eb9d4519e52618ef18552c47f95f3899
#
_entry.id   eb9d4519e52618ef18552c47f95f3899
#
_cell.length_a   1.000
_cell.length_b   1.000
_cell.length_c   1.000
_cell.angle_alpha   90.00
_cell.angle_beta   90.00
_cell.angle_gamma   90.00
#
_symmetry.space_group_name_H-M   'P 1'
#
loop_
_entity.id
_entity.type
_entity.pdbx_description
1 polymer ?
#
loop_
_entity_poly.entity_id
_entity_poly.type
_entity_poly.pdbx_seq_one_letter_code
_entity_poly.pdbx_strand_id
1 'polypeptide(L)'
;MWESYQQAVESISYTSKNYFFFPYEFIKKDSNAFYYPPELSTKLIHFITTGNTSQVLELFNLIHQENIEERSLPINLLKFLLSDIRNTLLKARFALPNGISADVTSNLDKQFNEHATFKLCEDIALTLCKLFAVESEDTNLVTAIEKYIEKNFMDPSMGLNKISDEFQISESYFSHMFKEKTGVNFSTYLENIRMSEAARMIKETDISLNELYISVGYNNANTFRRAFKKIYGVTPSSMRENKADK
;
A
#
# COMPACT_ATOMS: atom_id res chain seq x y z
N MET A 1 -24.95 42.76 4.37
CA MET A 1 -25.75 41.52 4.25
C MET A 1 -24.98 40.41 3.50
N TRP A 2 -24.32 40.71 2.38
CA TRP A 2 -23.49 39.73 1.61
C TRP A 2 -22.22 39.33 2.36
N GLU A 3 -21.50 40.29 2.95
CA GLU A 3 -20.32 40.02 3.79
C GLU A 3 -20.64 39.17 5.01
N SER A 4 -21.77 39.42 5.68
CA SER A 4 -22.20 38.61 6.83
C SER A 4 -22.55 37.19 6.45
N TYR A 5 -23.06 36.94 5.23
CA TYR A 5 -23.33 35.60 4.71
C TYR A 5 -22.03 34.88 4.38
N GLN A 6 -21.08 35.53 3.72
CA GLN A 6 -19.77 34.94 3.43
C GLN A 6 -19.01 34.61 4.74
N GLN A 7 -19.05 35.49 5.73
CA GLN A 7 -18.49 35.28 7.05
C GLN A 7 -19.12 34.09 7.77
N ALA A 8 -20.44 33.91 7.65
CA ALA A 8 -21.14 32.75 8.22
C ALA A 8 -20.76 31.45 7.50
N VAL A 9 -20.65 31.44 6.18
CA VAL A 9 -20.26 30.29 5.39
C VAL A 9 -18.81 29.88 5.68
N GLU A 10 -17.89 30.83 5.79
CA GLU A 10 -16.51 30.57 6.19
C GLU A 10 -16.45 30.00 7.63
N SER A 11 -17.18 30.56 8.57
CA SER A 11 -17.26 30.06 9.95
C SER A 11 -17.80 28.63 10.01
N ILE A 12 -18.79 28.28 9.17
CA ILE A 12 -19.34 26.93 9.07
C ILE A 12 -18.33 25.95 8.46
N SER A 13 -17.51 26.39 7.49
CA SER A 13 -16.48 25.54 6.90
C SER A 13 -15.35 25.17 7.87
N TYR A 14 -15.12 26.01 8.88
CA TYR A 14 -14.16 25.76 9.96
C TYR A 14 -14.71 24.91 11.11
N THR A 15 -16.05 24.81 11.23
CA THR A 15 -16.67 23.93 12.23
C THR A 15 -16.67 22.47 11.70
N SER A 16 -15.64 21.70 12.02
CA SER A 16 -15.74 20.27 11.96
C SER A 16 -16.85 19.78 12.90
N LYS A 17 -17.42 18.61 12.63
CA LYS A 17 -18.59 17.99 13.28
C LYS A 17 -18.59 17.92 14.83
N ASN A 18 -17.68 18.56 15.52
CA ASN A 18 -17.56 18.60 16.97
C ASN A 18 -17.73 20.01 17.52
N TYR A 19 -18.95 20.51 17.56
CA TYR A 19 -19.53 21.50 18.48
C TYR A 19 -18.72 22.71 18.99
N PHE A 20 -17.64 23.17 18.37
CA PHE A 20 -17.00 24.43 18.68
C PHE A 20 -17.27 25.45 17.57
N PHE A 21 -18.13 26.39 17.88
CA PHE A 21 -18.37 27.59 17.05
C PHE A 21 -17.16 28.50 17.23
N PHE A 22 -16.32 28.64 16.20
CA PHE A 22 -15.29 29.68 16.16
C PHE A 22 -15.92 30.93 15.55
N PRO A 23 -15.99 32.05 16.27
CA PRO A 23 -16.43 33.35 15.68
C PRO A 23 -15.51 33.67 14.48
N TYR A 24 -16.08 34.25 13.43
CA TYR A 24 -15.33 34.66 12.22
C TYR A 24 -14.13 35.57 12.56
N GLU A 25 -14.21 36.35 13.64
CA GLU A 25 -13.12 37.18 14.14
C GLU A 25 -11.86 36.41 14.54
N PHE A 26 -11.99 35.13 14.89
CA PHE A 26 -10.85 34.23 15.11
C PHE A 26 -10.27 33.63 13.82
N ILE A 27 -11.01 33.71 12.73
CA ILE A 27 -10.62 33.22 11.40
C ILE A 27 -9.93 34.31 10.61
N LYS A 28 -10.17 35.61 10.95
CA LYS A 28 -9.51 36.76 10.34
C LYS A 28 -8.01 36.65 10.61
N LYS A 29 -7.17 36.93 9.60
CA LYS A 29 -5.70 36.91 9.61
C LYS A 29 -5.10 37.67 10.81
N ASP A 30 -5.47 37.22 12.00
CA ASP A 30 -4.97 37.79 13.24
C ASP A 30 -3.72 36.99 13.63
N SER A 31 -2.66 37.67 13.98
CA SER A 31 -1.40 37.10 14.46
C SER A 31 -1.53 36.20 15.70
N ASN A 32 -2.75 36.01 16.21
CA ASN A 32 -3.07 35.25 17.42
C ASN A 32 -3.57 33.83 17.15
N ALA A 33 -3.73 33.39 15.90
CA ALA A 33 -4.12 32.03 15.56
C ALA A 33 -3.40 31.53 14.30
N PHE A 34 -2.92 30.29 14.31
CA PHE A 34 -2.35 29.66 13.13
C PHE A 34 -3.44 29.04 12.25
N TYR A 35 -3.16 28.93 10.95
CA TYR A 35 -4.03 28.32 9.96
C TYR A 35 -3.65 26.89 9.68
N TYR A 36 -4.31 25.93 10.30
CA TYR A 36 -4.19 24.50 10.03
C TYR A 36 -5.51 23.78 10.38
N PRO A 37 -6.58 24.03 9.60
CA PRO A 37 -7.87 23.40 9.84
C PRO A 37 -7.82 21.88 9.62
N PRO A 38 -8.72 21.10 10.24
CA PRO A 38 -8.77 19.65 10.16
C PRO A 38 -8.81 19.08 8.72
N GLU A 39 -9.39 19.83 7.80
CA GLU A 39 -9.45 19.48 6.38
C GLU A 39 -8.06 19.41 5.74
N LEU A 40 -7.13 20.30 6.13
CA LEU A 40 -5.74 20.25 5.65
C LEU A 40 -5.00 19.05 6.19
N SER A 41 -5.22 18.68 7.45
CA SER A 41 -4.62 17.47 8.03
C SER A 41 -5.12 16.20 7.32
N THR A 42 -6.41 16.15 7.02
CA THR A 42 -7.01 15.03 6.27
C THR A 42 -6.48 14.95 4.84
N LYS A 43 -6.39 16.11 4.14
CA LYS A 43 -5.80 16.18 2.80
C LYS A 43 -4.32 15.76 2.80
N LEU A 44 -3.55 16.20 3.80
CA LEU A 44 -2.15 15.84 3.92
C LEU A 44 -1.96 14.33 4.06
N ILE A 45 -2.72 13.68 4.93
CA ILE A 45 -2.71 12.22 5.07
C ILE A 45 -3.10 11.55 3.74
N HIS A 46 -4.17 12.01 3.09
CA HIS A 46 -4.61 11.45 1.81
C HIS A 46 -3.54 11.56 0.73
N PHE A 47 -2.92 12.73 0.56
CA PHE A 47 -1.87 12.92 -0.46
C PHE A 47 -0.61 12.11 -0.17
N ILE A 48 -0.24 11.96 1.11
CA ILE A 48 0.87 11.08 1.53
C ILE A 48 0.55 9.63 1.20
N THR A 49 -0.62 9.12 1.59
CA THR A 49 -0.98 7.70 1.42
C THR A 49 -1.26 7.31 -0.03
N THR A 50 -1.55 8.28 -0.89
CA THR A 50 -1.69 8.08 -2.35
C THR A 50 -0.39 8.32 -3.13
N GLY A 51 0.72 8.64 -2.46
CA GLY A 51 2.00 8.87 -3.12
C GLY A 51 2.10 10.17 -3.93
N ASN A 52 1.18 11.14 -3.71
CA ASN A 52 1.09 12.35 -4.53
C ASN A 52 1.98 13.49 -4.01
N THR A 53 3.27 13.44 -4.38
CA THR A 53 4.28 14.41 -3.93
C THR A 53 3.99 15.85 -4.34
N SER A 54 3.41 16.09 -5.53
CA SER A 54 3.08 17.45 -5.98
C SER A 54 2.02 18.11 -5.11
N GLN A 55 0.96 17.38 -4.77
CA GLN A 55 -0.09 17.89 -3.89
C GLN A 55 0.39 18.07 -2.44
N VAL A 56 1.33 17.26 -1.97
CA VAL A 56 2.00 17.46 -0.67
C VAL A 56 2.76 18.78 -0.65
N LEU A 57 3.56 19.07 -1.69
CA LEU A 57 4.32 20.32 -1.80
C LEU A 57 3.40 21.54 -1.90
N GLU A 58 2.34 21.47 -2.72
CA GLU A 58 1.35 22.56 -2.83
C GLU A 58 0.69 22.85 -1.48
N LEU A 59 0.38 21.81 -0.71
CA LEU A 59 -0.23 21.97 0.60
C LEU A 59 0.75 22.59 1.62
N PHE A 60 2.02 22.18 1.61
CA PHE A 60 3.05 22.81 2.45
C PHE A 60 3.28 24.26 2.06
N ASN A 61 3.29 24.60 0.77
CA ASN A 61 3.38 25.98 0.29
C ASN A 61 2.20 26.82 0.79
N LEU A 62 0.97 26.29 0.71
CA LEU A 62 -0.22 26.97 1.25
C LEU A 62 -0.10 27.21 2.76
N ILE A 63 0.30 26.19 3.54
CA ILE A 63 0.46 26.32 4.99
C ILE A 63 1.55 27.33 5.32
N HIS A 64 2.66 27.34 4.58
CA HIS A 64 3.75 28.31 4.74
C HIS A 64 3.26 29.75 4.45
N GLN A 65 2.66 29.95 3.28
CA GLN A 65 2.14 31.26 2.87
C GLN A 65 1.17 31.82 3.91
N GLU A 66 0.17 31.04 4.30
CA GLU A 66 -0.86 31.48 5.25
C GLU A 66 -0.32 31.79 6.64
N ASN A 67 0.68 31.07 7.12
CA ASN A 67 1.14 31.19 8.50
C ASN A 67 2.40 32.06 8.66
N ILE A 68 3.33 31.97 7.71
CA ILE A 68 4.61 32.68 7.80
C ILE A 68 4.53 34.04 7.08
N GLU A 69 4.04 34.05 5.83
CA GLU A 69 4.05 35.26 5.01
C GLU A 69 2.87 36.21 5.38
N GLU A 70 1.66 35.65 5.46
CA GLU A 70 0.45 36.45 5.65
C GLU A 70 0.18 36.78 7.12
N ARG A 71 0.38 35.86 8.05
CA ARG A 71 0.13 36.03 9.49
C ARG A 71 1.36 36.42 10.28
N SER A 72 2.55 36.18 9.78
CA SER A 72 3.84 36.39 10.50
C SER A 72 3.79 35.87 11.92
N LEU A 73 3.44 34.57 12.07
CA LEU A 73 3.18 33.95 13.36
C LEU A 73 4.33 34.15 14.38
N PRO A 74 4.03 34.50 15.62
CA PRO A 74 5.01 34.49 16.69
C PRO A 74 5.51 33.07 16.98
N ILE A 75 6.75 32.98 17.46
CA ILE A 75 7.48 31.72 17.61
C ILE A 75 6.76 30.65 18.46
N ASN A 76 5.99 31.07 19.46
CA ASN A 76 5.19 30.17 20.27
C ASN A 76 4.05 29.51 19.47
N LEU A 77 3.32 30.26 18.64
CA LEU A 77 2.27 29.74 17.78
C LEU A 77 2.83 28.88 16.64
N LEU A 78 3.99 29.27 16.10
CA LEU A 78 4.69 28.45 15.12
C LEU A 78 5.05 27.06 15.69
N LYS A 79 5.47 26.97 16.95
CA LYS A 79 5.74 25.68 17.62
C LYS A 79 4.46 24.82 17.72
N PHE A 80 3.31 25.40 18.02
CA PHE A 80 2.02 24.68 18.04
C PHE A 80 1.63 24.18 16.64
N LEU A 81 1.73 25.03 15.62
CA LEU A 81 1.50 24.64 14.23
C LEU A 81 2.36 23.44 13.82
N LEU A 82 3.69 23.53 14.10
CA LEU A 82 4.62 22.47 13.78
C LEU A 82 4.30 21.17 14.55
N SER A 83 3.83 21.28 15.79
CA SER A 83 3.38 20.13 16.57
C SER A 83 2.14 19.45 15.93
N ASP A 84 1.18 20.23 15.44
CA ASP A 84 -0.03 19.68 14.79
C ASP A 84 0.29 19.04 13.45
N ILE A 85 1.14 19.66 12.63
CA ILE A 85 1.64 19.06 11.39
C ILE A 85 2.35 17.73 11.71
N ARG A 86 3.25 17.72 12.70
CA ARG A 86 3.98 16.53 13.13
C ARG A 86 3.05 15.41 13.60
N ASN A 87 2.01 15.73 14.38
CA ASN A 87 1.00 14.76 14.79
C ASN A 87 0.26 14.16 13.57
N THR A 88 0.00 14.95 12.55
CA THR A 88 -0.57 14.49 11.28
C THR A 88 0.38 13.53 10.55
N LEU A 89 1.67 13.88 10.48
CA LEU A 89 2.69 13.02 9.87
C LEU A 89 2.90 11.71 10.64
N LEU A 90 2.81 11.74 11.97
CA LEU A 90 2.85 10.51 12.79
C LEU A 90 1.66 9.59 12.48
N LYS A 91 0.46 10.12 12.27
CA LYS A 91 -0.70 9.31 11.84
C LYS A 91 -0.43 8.63 10.49
N ALA A 92 0.13 9.37 9.52
CA ALA A 92 0.53 8.79 8.24
C ALA A 92 1.64 7.75 8.41
N ARG A 93 2.63 7.99 9.28
CA ARG A 93 3.70 7.04 9.60
C ARG A 93 3.15 5.72 10.16
N PHE A 94 2.16 5.75 11.06
CA PHE A 94 1.53 4.55 11.60
C PHE A 94 0.64 3.81 10.60
N ALA A 95 0.23 4.47 9.52
CA ALA A 95 -0.52 3.86 8.42
C ALA A 95 0.40 3.19 7.38
N LEU A 96 1.72 3.27 7.50
CA LEU A 96 2.65 2.58 6.60
C LEU A 96 2.43 1.07 6.67
N PRO A 97 2.40 0.38 5.53
CA PRO A 97 2.28 -1.07 5.47
C PRO A 97 3.44 -1.78 6.19
N ASN A 98 3.19 -3.01 6.60
CA ASN A 98 4.24 -3.91 7.09
C ASN A 98 5.15 -4.30 5.93
N GLY A 99 6.47 -4.27 6.12
CA GLY A 99 7.43 -4.66 5.07
C GLY A 99 8.48 -3.60 4.74
N ILE A 100 8.29 -2.37 5.21
CA ILE A 100 9.31 -1.32 5.07
C ILE A 100 10.52 -1.68 5.96
N SER A 101 11.73 -1.61 5.38
CA SER A 101 12.94 -2.02 6.09
C SER A 101 13.10 -1.31 7.43
N ALA A 102 13.63 -2.03 8.42
CA ALA A 102 13.85 -1.51 9.77
C ALA A 102 14.79 -0.27 9.77
N ASP A 103 15.72 -0.19 8.83
CA ASP A 103 16.66 0.95 8.71
C ASP A 103 15.92 2.22 8.29
N VAL A 104 14.97 2.12 7.33
CA VAL A 104 14.16 3.26 6.86
C VAL A 104 13.25 3.74 7.98
N THR A 105 12.60 2.83 8.68
CA THR A 105 11.71 3.18 9.81
C THR A 105 12.47 3.80 10.96
N SER A 106 13.66 3.26 11.32
CA SER A 106 14.53 3.81 12.35
C SER A 106 15.03 5.22 11.99
N ASN A 107 15.33 5.48 10.72
CA ASN A 107 15.77 6.81 10.29
C ASN A 107 14.61 7.83 10.36
N LEU A 108 13.41 7.45 9.94
CA LEU A 108 12.21 8.28 10.13
C LEU A 108 11.96 8.57 11.61
N ASP A 109 12.04 7.58 12.48
CA ASP A 109 11.82 7.74 13.91
C ASP A 109 12.86 8.70 14.55
N LYS A 110 14.11 8.70 14.06
CA LYS A 110 15.11 9.72 14.45
C LYS A 110 14.69 11.11 14.03
N GLN A 111 14.25 11.31 12.79
CA GLN A 111 13.76 12.60 12.30
C GLN A 111 12.56 13.10 13.13
N PHE A 112 11.67 12.20 13.53
CA PHE A 112 10.57 12.54 14.43
C PHE A 112 11.03 12.95 15.85
N ASN A 113 12.23 12.62 16.27
CA ASN A 113 12.78 13.02 17.56
C ASN A 113 13.59 14.34 17.52
N GLU A 114 13.87 14.88 16.34
CA GLU A 114 14.54 16.16 16.17
C GLU A 114 13.61 17.34 16.47
N HIS A 115 14.21 18.54 16.66
CA HIS A 115 13.43 19.75 16.79
C HIS A 115 12.64 20.03 15.52
N ALA A 116 11.32 20.12 15.65
CA ALA A 116 10.44 20.35 14.51
C ALA A 116 10.75 21.72 13.86
N THR A 117 11.07 21.67 12.57
CA THR A 117 11.12 22.84 11.69
C THR A 117 10.14 22.60 10.55
N PHE A 118 9.71 23.70 9.89
CA PHE A 118 8.80 23.59 8.76
C PHE A 118 9.41 22.71 7.66
N LYS A 119 10.68 22.91 7.35
CA LYS A 119 11.40 22.14 6.33
C LYS A 119 11.52 20.66 6.72
N LEU A 120 11.81 20.33 7.97
CA LEU A 120 11.87 18.95 8.42
C LEU A 120 10.52 18.25 8.29
N CYS A 121 9.40 18.93 8.62
CA CYS A 121 8.06 18.37 8.44
C CYS A 121 7.76 18.09 6.96
N GLU A 122 8.13 19.00 6.06
CA GLU A 122 8.01 18.81 4.61
C GLU A 122 8.83 17.60 4.13
N ASP A 123 10.10 17.50 4.54
CA ASP A 123 10.99 16.40 4.15
C ASP A 123 10.49 15.03 4.65
N ILE A 124 9.94 14.96 5.86
CA ILE A 124 9.29 13.77 6.40
C ILE A 124 8.05 13.42 5.56
N ALA A 125 7.20 14.41 5.25
CA ALA A 125 6.01 14.19 4.43
C ALA A 125 6.35 13.62 3.05
N LEU A 126 7.36 14.18 2.38
CA LEU A 126 7.83 13.70 1.08
C LEU A 126 8.44 12.30 1.15
N THR A 127 9.15 12.01 2.24
CA THR A 127 9.71 10.67 2.47
C THR A 127 8.58 9.64 2.64
N LEU A 128 7.60 9.93 3.48
CA LEU A 128 6.42 9.08 3.65
C LEU A 128 5.67 8.88 2.32
N CYS A 129 5.46 9.96 1.56
CA CYS A 129 4.80 9.92 0.26
C CYS A 129 5.50 8.97 -0.72
N LYS A 130 6.82 9.01 -0.80
CA LYS A 130 7.61 8.09 -1.62
C LYS A 130 7.48 6.64 -1.17
N LEU A 131 7.46 6.38 0.13
CA LEU A 131 7.30 5.03 0.67
C LEU A 131 5.94 4.42 0.29
N PHE A 132 4.85 5.21 0.38
CA PHE A 132 3.53 4.77 -0.05
C PHE A 132 3.44 4.57 -1.58
N ALA A 133 4.13 5.40 -2.37
CA ALA A 133 4.16 5.26 -3.82
C ALA A 133 4.84 3.94 -4.25
N VAL A 134 6.00 3.62 -3.69
CA VAL A 134 6.71 2.35 -3.96
C VAL A 134 5.84 1.16 -3.55
N GLU A 135 5.22 1.21 -2.38
CA GLU A 135 4.33 0.16 -1.89
C GLU A 135 3.13 -0.08 -2.82
N SER A 136 2.56 0.99 -3.37
CA SER A 136 1.45 0.90 -4.34
C SER A 136 1.89 0.29 -5.66
N GLU A 137 3.07 0.64 -6.16
CA GLU A 137 3.64 0.08 -7.38
C GLU A 137 3.91 -1.42 -7.23
N ASP A 138 4.55 -1.84 -6.13
CA ASP A 138 4.81 -3.24 -5.84
C ASP A 138 3.52 -4.06 -5.73
N THR A 139 2.50 -3.52 -5.08
CA THR A 139 1.20 -4.19 -4.96
C THR A 139 0.52 -4.37 -6.31
N ASN A 140 0.56 -3.34 -7.17
CA ASN A 140 0.02 -3.40 -8.52
C ASN A 140 0.80 -4.41 -9.38
N LEU A 141 2.14 -4.42 -9.27
CA LEU A 141 3.00 -5.34 -9.98
C LEU A 141 2.73 -6.80 -9.56
N VAL A 142 2.63 -7.08 -8.26
CA VAL A 142 2.29 -8.43 -7.77
C VAL A 142 0.94 -8.88 -8.29
N THR A 143 -0.08 -8.03 -8.27
CA THR A 143 -1.40 -8.36 -8.81
C THR A 143 -1.36 -8.68 -10.31
N ALA A 144 -0.54 -7.95 -11.08
CA ALA A 144 -0.34 -8.24 -12.50
C ALA A 144 0.37 -9.58 -12.72
N ILE A 145 1.38 -9.87 -11.91
CA ILE A 145 2.12 -11.14 -11.94
C ILE A 145 1.21 -12.32 -11.57
N GLU A 146 0.40 -12.20 -10.53
CA GLU A 146 -0.57 -13.24 -10.14
C GLU A 146 -1.51 -13.60 -11.29
N LYS A 147 -2.10 -12.59 -11.94
CA LYS A 147 -2.95 -12.78 -13.14
C LYS A 147 -2.20 -13.44 -14.29
N TYR A 148 -0.93 -13.07 -14.49
CA TYR A 148 -0.09 -13.71 -15.50
C TYR A 148 0.18 -15.18 -15.19
N ILE A 149 0.47 -15.50 -13.93
CA ILE A 149 0.67 -16.88 -13.47
C ILE A 149 -0.63 -17.69 -13.65
N GLU A 150 -1.77 -17.18 -13.22
CA GLU A 150 -3.07 -17.83 -13.38
C GLU A 150 -3.43 -18.13 -14.84
N LYS A 151 -3.04 -17.26 -15.76
CA LYS A 151 -3.27 -17.46 -17.19
C LYS A 151 -2.29 -18.46 -17.81
N ASN A 152 -1.08 -18.58 -17.28
CA ASN A 152 0.03 -19.30 -17.92
C ASN A 152 0.59 -20.46 -17.07
N PHE A 153 -0.02 -20.86 -15.95
CA PHE A 153 0.52 -21.88 -15.03
C PHE A 153 0.70 -23.25 -15.67
N MET A 154 -0.04 -23.53 -16.76
CA MET A 154 0.06 -24.76 -17.52
C MET A 154 1.36 -24.88 -18.34
N ASP A 155 2.06 -23.77 -18.55
CA ASP A 155 3.33 -23.79 -19.25
C ASP A 155 4.42 -24.44 -18.38
N PRO A 156 5.01 -25.59 -18.85
CA PRO A 156 6.05 -26.26 -18.07
C PRO A 156 7.31 -25.42 -17.85
N SER A 157 7.57 -24.42 -18.71
CA SER A 157 8.69 -23.51 -18.60
C SER A 157 8.48 -22.35 -17.63
N MET A 158 7.29 -22.26 -16.98
CA MET A 158 7.00 -21.22 -16.01
C MET A 158 7.97 -21.27 -14.84
N GLY A 159 8.77 -20.22 -14.69
CA GLY A 159 9.85 -20.10 -13.72
C GLY A 159 10.15 -18.65 -13.38
N LEU A 160 11.10 -18.44 -12.44
CA LEU A 160 11.52 -17.08 -12.03
C LEU A 160 12.03 -16.26 -13.23
N ASN A 161 12.86 -16.86 -14.06
CA ASN A 161 13.40 -16.21 -15.26
C ASN A 161 12.30 -15.71 -16.19
N LYS A 162 11.26 -16.54 -16.44
CA LYS A 162 10.17 -16.15 -17.33
C LYS A 162 9.37 -14.96 -16.81
N ILE A 163 9.10 -14.93 -15.51
CA ILE A 163 8.45 -13.76 -14.87
C ILE A 163 9.35 -12.53 -14.94
N SER A 164 10.64 -12.72 -14.63
CA SER A 164 11.62 -11.63 -14.65
C SER A 164 11.76 -10.99 -16.04
N ASP A 165 11.80 -11.83 -17.08
CA ASP A 165 11.87 -11.37 -18.48
C ASP A 165 10.57 -10.65 -18.90
N GLU A 166 9.39 -11.22 -18.57
CA GLU A 166 8.10 -10.65 -18.95
C GLU A 166 7.85 -9.28 -18.32
N PHE A 167 8.18 -9.13 -17.02
CA PHE A 167 7.96 -7.90 -16.28
C PHE A 167 9.18 -6.99 -16.20
N GLN A 168 10.29 -7.36 -16.84
CA GLN A 168 11.56 -6.60 -16.88
C GLN A 168 12.12 -6.26 -15.49
N ILE A 169 12.06 -7.21 -14.58
CA ILE A 169 12.54 -7.12 -13.20
C ILE A 169 13.60 -8.19 -12.93
N SER A 170 14.48 -7.98 -11.95
CA SER A 170 15.46 -9.00 -11.58
C SER A 170 14.80 -10.16 -10.82
N GLU A 171 15.29 -11.40 -10.96
CA GLU A 171 14.79 -12.55 -10.22
C GLU A 171 14.89 -12.37 -8.70
N SER A 172 15.94 -11.69 -8.24
CA SER A 172 16.14 -11.41 -6.81
C SER A 172 15.08 -10.46 -6.27
N TYR A 173 14.80 -9.36 -6.98
CA TYR A 173 13.75 -8.42 -6.62
C TYR A 173 12.39 -9.09 -6.65
N PHE A 174 12.06 -9.81 -7.72
CA PHE A 174 10.81 -10.55 -7.83
C PHE A 174 10.61 -11.53 -6.67
N SER A 175 11.62 -12.36 -6.37
CA SER A 175 11.53 -13.38 -5.31
C SER A 175 11.24 -12.75 -3.95
N HIS A 176 11.90 -11.63 -3.63
CA HIS A 176 11.72 -10.92 -2.37
C HIS A 176 10.33 -10.27 -2.30
N MET A 177 10.01 -9.43 -3.26
CA MET A 177 8.75 -8.69 -3.36
C MET A 177 7.54 -9.65 -3.35
N PHE A 178 7.57 -10.70 -4.18
CA PHE A 178 6.47 -11.64 -4.29
C PHE A 178 6.22 -12.40 -2.97
N LYS A 179 7.28 -12.86 -2.31
CA LYS A 179 7.16 -13.52 -1.00
C LYS A 179 6.65 -12.57 0.08
N GLU A 180 7.12 -11.32 0.08
CA GLU A 180 6.69 -10.30 1.01
C GLU A 180 5.19 -10.01 0.88
N LYS A 181 4.69 -9.85 -0.35
CA LYS A 181 3.29 -9.50 -0.63
C LYS A 181 2.33 -10.68 -0.52
N THR A 182 2.73 -11.87 -0.97
CA THR A 182 1.83 -13.05 -0.99
C THR A 182 2.01 -13.98 0.23
N GLY A 183 3.05 -13.78 1.03
CA GLY A 183 3.41 -14.62 2.17
C GLY A 183 4.09 -15.94 1.80
N VAL A 184 4.15 -16.30 0.51
CA VAL A 184 4.74 -17.55 0.03
C VAL A 184 5.72 -17.31 -1.12
N ASN A 185 6.71 -18.18 -1.31
CA ASN A 185 7.58 -18.06 -2.46
C ASN A 185 6.86 -18.47 -3.77
N PHE A 186 7.35 -17.94 -4.90
CA PHE A 186 6.77 -18.18 -6.21
C PHE A 186 6.61 -19.66 -6.55
N SER A 187 7.61 -20.50 -6.23
CA SER A 187 7.54 -21.95 -6.55
C SER A 187 6.40 -22.63 -5.80
N THR A 188 6.20 -22.29 -4.54
CA THR A 188 5.08 -22.79 -3.73
C THR A 188 3.73 -22.26 -4.25
N TYR A 189 3.67 -21.00 -4.64
CA TYR A 189 2.47 -20.40 -5.21
C TYR A 189 2.05 -21.11 -6.51
N LEU A 190 2.99 -21.29 -7.44
CA LEU A 190 2.77 -22.02 -8.70
C LEU A 190 2.39 -23.50 -8.45
N GLU A 191 3.07 -24.17 -7.52
CA GLU A 191 2.75 -25.56 -7.15
C GLU A 191 1.30 -25.67 -6.64
N ASN A 192 0.86 -24.73 -5.79
CA ASN A 192 -0.50 -24.73 -5.25
C ASN A 192 -1.55 -24.53 -6.34
N ILE A 193 -1.35 -23.59 -7.27
CA ILE A 193 -2.28 -23.36 -8.40
C ILE A 193 -2.38 -24.65 -9.24
N ARG A 194 -1.25 -25.24 -9.65
CA ARG A 194 -1.23 -26.46 -10.45
C ARG A 194 -1.93 -27.62 -9.77
N MET A 195 -1.71 -27.80 -8.48
CA MET A 195 -2.33 -28.86 -7.70
C MET A 195 -3.82 -28.65 -7.47
N SER A 196 -4.25 -27.41 -7.26
CA SER A 196 -5.66 -27.04 -7.15
C SER A 196 -6.41 -27.38 -8.44
N GLU A 197 -5.84 -27.00 -9.59
CA GLU A 197 -6.44 -27.30 -10.88
C GLU A 197 -6.44 -28.83 -11.18
N ALA A 198 -5.36 -29.53 -10.83
CA ALA A 198 -5.32 -31.00 -10.95
C ALA A 198 -6.43 -31.66 -10.13
N ALA A 199 -6.63 -31.24 -8.89
CA ALA A 199 -7.68 -31.77 -8.03
C ALA A 199 -9.09 -31.46 -8.57
N ARG A 200 -9.30 -30.25 -9.16
CA ARG A 200 -10.53 -29.89 -9.85
C ARG A 200 -10.78 -30.80 -11.05
N MET A 201 -9.78 -30.98 -11.93
CA MET A 201 -9.90 -31.82 -13.11
C MET A 201 -10.20 -33.28 -12.77
N ILE A 202 -9.57 -33.84 -11.70
CA ILE A 202 -9.89 -35.17 -11.22
C ILE A 202 -11.35 -35.33 -10.83
N LYS A 203 -11.94 -34.30 -10.19
CA LYS A 203 -13.31 -34.32 -9.71
C LYS A 203 -14.34 -34.08 -10.82
N GLU A 204 -14.03 -33.21 -11.78
CA GLU A 204 -15.01 -32.70 -12.75
C GLU A 204 -14.90 -33.35 -14.12
N THR A 205 -13.79 -34.02 -14.43
CA THR A 205 -13.54 -34.62 -15.75
C THR A 205 -13.11 -36.06 -15.65
N ASP A 206 -13.10 -36.76 -16.79
CA ASP A 206 -12.61 -38.12 -16.93
C ASP A 206 -11.21 -38.18 -17.61
N ILE A 207 -10.47 -37.06 -17.57
CA ILE A 207 -9.11 -36.97 -18.14
C ILE A 207 -8.21 -38.05 -17.59
N SER A 208 -7.41 -38.68 -18.46
CA SER A 208 -6.46 -39.72 -17.99
C SER A 208 -5.39 -39.14 -17.06
N LEU A 209 -4.86 -39.92 -16.11
CA LEU A 209 -3.80 -39.44 -15.22
C LEU A 209 -2.50 -39.11 -15.97
N ASN A 210 -2.30 -39.70 -17.16
CA ASN A 210 -1.16 -39.38 -18.01
C ASN A 210 -1.31 -38.05 -18.73
N GLU A 211 -2.50 -37.64 -19.05
CA GLU A 211 -2.79 -36.34 -19.64
C GLU A 211 -2.84 -35.26 -18.56
N LEU A 212 -3.34 -35.61 -17.37
CA LEU A 212 -3.54 -34.67 -16.27
C LEU A 212 -2.26 -33.92 -15.85
N TYR A 213 -1.12 -34.64 -15.66
CA TYR A 213 0.09 -33.93 -15.23
C TYR A 213 0.63 -32.99 -16.30
N ILE A 214 0.46 -33.33 -17.57
CA ILE A 214 0.84 -32.46 -18.69
C ILE A 214 -0.05 -31.23 -18.72
N SER A 215 -1.37 -31.40 -18.58
CA SER A 215 -2.36 -30.33 -18.62
C SER A 215 -2.17 -29.28 -17.52
N VAL A 216 -1.55 -29.66 -16.40
CA VAL A 216 -1.24 -28.73 -15.31
C VAL A 216 0.22 -28.27 -15.28
N GLY A 217 0.96 -28.47 -16.37
CA GLY A 217 2.30 -27.92 -16.56
C GLY A 217 3.44 -28.71 -15.95
N TYR A 218 3.29 -30.03 -15.75
CA TYR A 218 4.39 -30.91 -15.34
C TYR A 218 4.93 -31.71 -16.51
N ASN A 219 6.26 -31.77 -16.62
CA ASN A 219 6.95 -32.63 -17.61
C ASN A 219 7.20 -34.07 -17.12
N ASN A 220 6.97 -34.34 -15.84
CA ASN A 220 7.27 -35.61 -15.24
C ASN A 220 6.17 -36.08 -14.29
N ALA A 221 5.59 -37.22 -14.57
CA ALA A 221 4.50 -37.80 -13.78
C ALA A 221 4.89 -38.12 -12.33
N ASN A 222 6.15 -38.50 -12.07
CA ASN A 222 6.59 -38.84 -10.71
C ASN A 222 6.73 -37.56 -9.86
N THR A 223 7.25 -36.49 -10.44
CA THR A 223 7.32 -35.16 -9.78
C THR A 223 5.92 -34.66 -9.44
N PHE A 224 4.99 -34.76 -10.38
CA PHE A 224 3.58 -34.42 -10.17
C PHE A 224 2.96 -35.25 -9.04
N ARG A 225 3.10 -36.57 -9.06
CA ARG A 225 2.53 -37.46 -8.02
C ARG A 225 3.06 -37.12 -6.62
N ARG A 226 4.36 -36.84 -6.51
CA ARG A 226 4.97 -36.43 -5.22
C ARG A 226 4.39 -35.07 -4.72
N ALA A 227 4.30 -34.09 -5.58
CA ALA A 227 3.72 -32.77 -5.25
C ALA A 227 2.26 -32.94 -4.84
N PHE A 228 1.46 -33.67 -5.59
CA PHE A 228 0.05 -33.91 -5.30
C PHE A 228 -0.14 -34.63 -3.94
N LYS A 229 0.61 -35.73 -3.69
CA LYS A 229 0.56 -36.42 -2.40
C LYS A 229 1.01 -35.56 -1.23
N LYS A 230 2.00 -34.67 -1.44
CA LYS A 230 2.47 -33.73 -0.41
C LYS A 230 1.37 -32.77 0.01
N ILE A 231 0.57 -32.28 -0.93
CA ILE A 231 -0.47 -31.26 -0.68
C ILE A 231 -1.78 -31.91 -0.20
N TYR A 232 -2.22 -33.00 -0.81
CA TYR A 232 -3.52 -33.60 -0.51
C TYR A 232 -3.47 -34.85 0.37
N GLY A 233 -2.28 -35.35 0.73
CA GLY A 233 -2.11 -36.55 1.54
C GLY A 233 -2.37 -37.89 0.80
N VAL A 234 -3.03 -37.83 -0.37
CA VAL A 234 -3.41 -39.00 -1.20
C VAL A 234 -2.86 -38.87 -2.61
N THR A 235 -2.79 -40.00 -3.35
CA THR A 235 -2.37 -39.96 -4.75
C THR A 235 -3.51 -39.51 -5.66
N PRO A 236 -3.19 -39.01 -6.88
CA PRO A 236 -4.22 -38.67 -7.88
C PRO A 236 -5.14 -39.87 -8.20
N SER A 237 -4.59 -41.09 -8.24
CA SER A 237 -5.37 -42.32 -8.48
C SER A 237 -6.38 -42.57 -7.36
N SER A 238 -5.92 -42.53 -6.10
CA SER A 238 -6.80 -42.74 -4.94
C SER A 238 -7.87 -41.66 -4.82
N MET A 239 -7.55 -40.39 -5.18
CA MET A 239 -8.56 -39.32 -5.21
C MET A 239 -9.65 -39.59 -6.25
N ARG A 240 -9.31 -40.20 -7.40
CA ARG A 240 -10.25 -40.57 -8.44
C ARG A 240 -11.15 -41.75 -8.05
N GLU A 241 -10.56 -42.80 -7.44
CA GLU A 241 -11.32 -43.95 -6.95
C GLU A 241 -12.38 -43.54 -5.94
N ASN A 242 -12.04 -42.69 -5.00
CA ASN A 242 -12.99 -42.13 -4.03
C ASN A 242 -14.12 -41.26 -4.65
N LYS A 243 -14.01 -40.86 -5.94
CA LYS A 243 -15.10 -40.18 -6.69
C LYS A 243 -16.09 -41.21 -7.23
N ALA A 244 -15.61 -42.39 -7.64
CA ALA A 244 -16.44 -43.44 -8.24
C ALA A 244 -17.37 -44.13 -7.24
N ASP A 245 -17.05 -44.05 -5.93
CA ASP A 245 -17.80 -44.69 -4.85
C ASP A 245 -18.87 -43.79 -4.22
N LYS A 246 -19.11 -42.56 -4.79
CA LYS A 246 -20.16 -41.62 -4.39
C LYS A 246 -21.15 -41.38 -5.50
#